data_ab8b2e836b1f8d3d901fdd959dfc4560
#
_entry.id   ab8b2e836b1f8d3d901fdd959dfc4560
#
_cell.length_a   1.000
_cell.length_b   1.000
_cell.length_c   1.000
_cell.angle_alpha   90.00
_cell.angle_beta   90.00
_cell.angle_gamma   90.00
#
_symmetry.space_group_name_H-M   'P 1'
#
loop_
_entity.id
_entity.type
_entity.pdbx_description
1 polymer ?
#
loop_
_entity_poly.entity_id
_entity_poly.type
_entity_poly.pdbx_seq_one_letter_code
_entity_poly.pdbx_strand_id
1 'polypeptide(L)'
;MRTRKAILPDAKHIHELISAYSGDGTLLPRTLAEICENVRDFVVLENEGRIIGCGALHLYGTHLAEIRSITVGPRAQGQGGGSRLMKALLAEAKRHRVDCICLFTRAPEFFSQQGFAIARREDLPDKIYKDCHVCPRFHNCDEVAMVRGKLPTFAILPEPANWLVKLQA
;
A
#
# COMPACT_ATOMS: atom_id res chain seq x y z
N MET A 1 20.05 3.50 -10.25
CA MET A 1 18.90 3.16 -9.38
C MET A 1 18.42 1.75 -9.72
N ARG A 2 18.30 0.87 -8.72
CA ARG A 2 17.72 -0.48 -8.83
C ARG A 2 16.67 -0.71 -7.74
N THR A 3 15.72 -1.61 -7.98
CA THR A 3 14.75 -2.04 -6.97
C THR A 3 15.08 -3.45 -6.48
N ARG A 4 14.87 -3.71 -5.20
CA ARG A 4 14.96 -5.04 -4.58
C ARG A 4 13.97 -5.19 -3.44
N LYS A 5 13.70 -6.42 -3.03
CA LYS A 5 12.95 -6.68 -1.79
C LYS A 5 13.72 -6.13 -0.59
N ALA A 6 12.98 -5.60 0.37
CA ALA A 6 13.55 -5.16 1.63
C ALA A 6 13.95 -6.36 2.50
N ILE A 7 14.95 -6.11 3.35
CA ILE A 7 15.41 -7.02 4.41
C ILE A 7 15.39 -6.28 5.75
N LEU A 8 15.46 -6.97 6.87
CA LEU A 8 15.37 -6.34 8.20
C LEU A 8 16.34 -5.17 8.43
N PRO A 9 17.61 -5.22 7.99
CA PRO A 9 18.50 -4.05 8.09
C PRO A 9 18.01 -2.79 7.40
N ASP A 10 17.11 -2.89 6.41
CA ASP A 10 16.54 -1.74 5.70
C ASP A 10 15.46 -1.01 6.51
N ALA A 11 14.88 -1.67 7.53
CA ALA A 11 13.70 -1.19 8.25
C ALA A 11 13.87 0.23 8.82
N LYS A 12 15.05 0.55 9.34
CA LYS A 12 15.35 1.88 9.86
C LYS A 12 15.29 2.96 8.76
N HIS A 13 15.89 2.70 7.60
CA HIS A 13 15.87 3.64 6.47
C HIS A 13 14.46 3.79 5.88
N ILE A 14 13.69 2.70 5.82
CA ILE A 14 12.27 2.74 5.41
C ILE A 14 11.48 3.60 6.38
N HIS A 15 11.69 3.43 7.69
CA HIS A 15 11.05 4.25 8.72
C HIS A 15 11.39 5.74 8.58
N GLU A 16 12.65 6.08 8.37
CA GLU A 16 13.12 7.45 8.15
C GLU A 16 12.46 8.08 6.91
N LEU A 17 12.38 7.34 5.80
CA LEU A 17 11.70 7.79 4.58
C LEU A 17 10.21 8.04 4.80
N ILE A 18 9.49 7.13 5.44
CA ILE A 18 8.05 7.29 5.71
C ILE A 18 7.83 8.45 6.68
N SER A 19 8.63 8.56 7.74
CA SER A 19 8.51 9.61 8.75
C SER A 19 8.71 11.02 8.17
N ALA A 20 9.61 11.16 7.19
CA ALA A 20 9.85 12.44 6.52
C ALA A 20 8.59 12.99 5.80
N TYR A 21 7.64 12.12 5.43
CA TYR A 21 6.38 12.48 4.75
C TYR A 21 5.13 12.25 5.61
N SER A 22 5.31 11.87 6.88
CA SER A 22 4.18 11.67 7.79
C SER A 22 3.81 12.94 8.55
N GLY A 23 4.76 13.85 8.75
CA GLY A 23 4.55 15.08 9.51
C GLY A 23 3.58 16.06 8.85
N ASP A 24 3.58 16.14 7.52
CA ASP A 24 2.62 16.93 6.73
C ASP A 24 1.36 16.12 6.37
N GLY A 25 1.31 14.85 6.79
CA GLY A 25 0.21 13.92 6.56
C GLY A 25 0.14 13.37 5.14
N THR A 26 1.20 13.50 4.35
CA THR A 26 1.28 12.89 3.01
C THR A 26 1.24 11.37 3.08
N LEU A 27 1.87 10.79 4.11
CA LEU A 27 1.82 9.36 4.40
C LEU A 27 1.28 9.11 5.80
N LEU A 28 0.58 8.01 6.01
CA LEU A 28 0.28 7.52 7.35
C LEU A 28 1.59 7.09 8.03
N PRO A 29 1.81 7.50 9.30
CA PRO A 29 2.98 7.08 10.05
C PRO A 29 2.98 5.56 10.24
N ARG A 30 4.17 4.98 10.28
CA ARG A 30 4.40 3.56 10.59
C ARG A 30 5.48 3.48 11.64
N THR A 31 5.24 2.70 12.68
CA THR A 31 6.27 2.42 13.68
C THR A 31 7.37 1.54 13.10
N LEU A 32 8.56 1.60 13.68
CA LEU A 32 9.66 0.72 13.27
C LEU A 32 9.29 -0.77 13.47
N ALA A 33 8.53 -1.08 14.53
CA ALA A 33 8.04 -2.43 14.81
C ALA A 33 7.13 -2.94 13.69
N GLU A 34 6.13 -2.15 13.26
CA GLU A 34 5.25 -2.50 12.13
C GLU A 34 6.04 -2.73 10.83
N ILE A 35 7.07 -1.92 10.57
CA ILE A 35 7.91 -2.09 9.38
C ILE A 35 8.71 -3.38 9.47
N CYS A 36 9.27 -3.71 10.63
CA CYS A 36 9.99 -4.97 10.84
C CYS A 36 9.09 -6.19 10.65
N GLU A 37 7.89 -6.17 11.22
CA GLU A 37 6.89 -7.24 11.09
C GLU A 37 6.49 -7.48 9.63
N ASN A 38 6.34 -6.39 8.87
CA ASN A 38 5.89 -6.39 7.48
C ASN A 38 7.03 -6.17 6.47
N VAL A 39 8.29 -6.38 6.83
CA VAL A 39 9.43 -6.05 5.96
C VAL A 39 9.37 -6.74 4.61
N ARG A 40 8.76 -7.93 4.55
CA ARG A 40 8.57 -8.70 3.30
C ARG A 40 7.61 -8.05 2.31
N ASP A 41 6.73 -7.18 2.76
CA ASP A 41 5.82 -6.43 1.89
C ASP A 41 6.58 -5.34 1.12
N PHE A 42 7.71 -4.87 1.67
CA PHE A 42 8.44 -3.72 1.14
C PHE A 42 9.36 -4.07 -0.03
N VAL A 43 9.38 -3.15 -0.99
CA VAL A 43 10.39 -3.00 -2.03
C VAL A 43 11.13 -1.68 -1.76
N VAL A 44 12.45 -1.71 -1.85
CA VAL A 44 13.29 -0.51 -1.74
C VAL A 44 13.88 -0.13 -3.10
N LEU A 45 14.03 1.17 -3.30
CA LEU A 45 14.79 1.76 -4.40
C LEU A 45 16.16 2.15 -3.89
N GLU A 46 17.19 1.57 -4.47
CA GLU A 46 18.58 1.77 -4.08
C GLU A 46 19.37 2.50 -5.18
N ASN A 47 20.22 3.41 -4.78
CA ASN A 47 21.20 4.06 -5.64
C ASN A 47 22.55 4.14 -4.91
N GLU A 48 23.60 3.61 -5.51
CA GLU A 48 24.95 3.63 -4.93
C GLU A 48 25.02 3.12 -3.48
N GLY A 49 24.32 2.00 -3.21
CA GLY A 49 24.26 1.38 -1.89
C GLY A 49 23.39 2.10 -0.86
N ARG A 50 22.69 3.19 -1.23
CA ARG A 50 21.81 3.94 -0.34
C ARG A 50 20.35 3.72 -0.74
N ILE A 51 19.49 3.52 0.25
CA ILE A 51 18.05 3.47 0.04
C ILE A 51 17.52 4.89 -0.13
N ILE A 52 16.90 5.15 -1.28
CA ILE A 52 16.39 6.47 -1.67
C ILE A 52 14.88 6.47 -1.91
N GLY A 53 14.21 5.35 -1.71
CA GLY A 53 12.76 5.22 -1.82
C GLY A 53 12.30 3.85 -1.36
N CYS A 54 11.02 3.74 -1.06
CA CYS A 54 10.38 2.48 -0.68
C CYS A 54 8.91 2.48 -1.11
N GLY A 55 8.30 1.31 -1.04
CA GLY A 55 6.87 1.09 -1.17
C GLY A 55 6.54 -0.32 -0.75
N ALA A 56 5.31 -0.57 -0.32
CA ALA A 56 4.85 -1.87 0.14
C ALA A 56 3.66 -2.37 -0.66
N LEU A 57 3.62 -3.69 -0.88
CA LEU A 57 2.45 -4.42 -1.37
C LEU A 57 1.88 -5.23 -0.21
N HIS A 58 0.76 -4.78 0.34
CA HIS A 58 0.05 -5.47 1.40
C HIS A 58 -1.04 -6.37 0.82
N LEU A 59 -1.00 -7.65 1.14
CA LEU A 59 -1.96 -8.63 0.64
C LEU A 59 -3.14 -8.77 1.59
N TYR A 60 -4.35 -8.54 1.11
CA TYR A 60 -5.60 -8.88 1.82
C TYR A 60 -6.04 -10.32 1.49
N GLY A 61 -5.72 -10.79 0.29
CA GLY A 61 -6.02 -12.11 -0.22
C GLY A 61 -5.71 -12.22 -1.70
N THR A 62 -6.21 -13.24 -2.37
CA THR A 62 -6.07 -13.39 -3.83
C THR A 62 -6.87 -12.33 -4.58
N HIS A 63 -7.97 -11.87 -4.00
CA HIS A 63 -8.91 -10.90 -4.58
C HIS A 63 -8.38 -9.46 -4.55
N LEU A 64 -7.56 -9.10 -3.54
CA LEU A 64 -7.16 -7.72 -3.32
C LEU A 64 -5.78 -7.60 -2.66
N ALA A 65 -4.99 -6.65 -3.14
CA ALA A 65 -3.79 -6.15 -2.47
C ALA A 65 -3.79 -4.62 -2.47
N GLU A 66 -3.02 -4.02 -1.58
CA GLU A 66 -2.85 -2.57 -1.50
C GLU A 66 -1.39 -2.18 -1.72
N ILE A 67 -1.16 -1.20 -2.60
CA ILE A 67 0.13 -0.48 -2.63
C ILE A 67 0.03 0.68 -1.66
N ARG A 68 0.93 0.68 -0.65
CA ARG A 68 0.96 1.68 0.41
C ARG A 68 2.39 2.11 0.75
N SER A 69 2.51 3.22 1.49
CA SER A 69 3.80 3.76 1.94
C SER A 69 4.82 3.96 0.80
N ILE A 70 4.33 4.30 -0.41
CA ILE A 70 5.20 4.56 -1.54
C ILE A 70 5.77 5.97 -1.46
N THR A 71 7.09 6.07 -1.43
CA THR A 71 7.79 7.36 -1.36
C THR A 71 9.18 7.28 -2.00
N VAL A 72 9.63 8.44 -2.48
CA VAL A 72 10.98 8.63 -3.02
C VAL A 72 11.56 9.88 -2.39
N GLY A 73 12.78 9.78 -1.88
CA GLY A 73 13.48 10.90 -1.26
C GLY A 73 13.63 12.08 -2.21
N PRO A 74 13.68 13.34 -1.69
CA PRO A 74 13.61 14.55 -2.49
C PRO A 74 14.65 14.61 -3.62
N ARG A 75 15.87 14.12 -3.38
CA ARG A 75 16.95 14.11 -4.37
C ARG A 75 16.75 13.15 -5.53
N ALA A 76 15.82 12.21 -5.43
CA ALA A 76 15.52 11.19 -6.44
C ALA A 76 14.15 11.38 -7.11
N GLN A 77 13.38 12.37 -6.66
CA GLN A 77 12.13 12.77 -7.31
C GLN A 77 12.40 13.30 -8.72
N GLY A 78 11.43 13.11 -9.63
CA GLY A 78 11.58 13.50 -11.04
C GLY A 78 12.52 12.63 -11.87
N GLN A 79 13.23 11.65 -11.27
CA GLN A 79 14.19 10.78 -11.95
C GLN A 79 13.62 9.37 -12.26
N GLY A 80 12.31 9.21 -12.25
CA GLY A 80 11.64 7.94 -12.54
C GLY A 80 11.68 6.91 -11.40
N GLY A 81 12.09 7.30 -10.19
CA GLY A 81 12.17 6.42 -9.02
C GLY A 81 10.83 5.82 -8.64
N GLY A 82 9.78 6.64 -8.62
CA GLY A 82 8.40 6.19 -8.32
C GLY A 82 7.90 5.15 -9.32
N SER A 83 8.11 5.38 -10.62
CA SER A 83 7.72 4.42 -11.66
C SER A 83 8.48 3.10 -11.56
N ARG A 84 9.75 3.12 -11.14
CA ARG A 84 10.53 1.90 -10.88
C ARG A 84 9.97 1.11 -9.70
N LEU A 85 9.62 1.78 -8.60
CA LEU A 85 8.95 1.16 -7.45
C LEU A 85 7.61 0.57 -7.86
N MET A 86 6.77 1.32 -8.59
CA MET A 86 5.49 0.84 -9.09
C MET A 86 5.65 -0.41 -9.94
N LYS A 87 6.60 -0.41 -10.88
CA LYS A 87 6.86 -1.59 -11.73
C LYS A 87 7.23 -2.82 -10.89
N ALA A 88 8.05 -2.65 -9.85
CA ALA A 88 8.44 -3.75 -8.97
C ALA A 88 7.26 -4.27 -8.12
N LEU A 89 6.44 -3.38 -7.56
CA LEU A 89 5.26 -3.74 -6.76
C LEU A 89 4.18 -4.43 -7.62
N LEU A 90 3.96 -3.95 -8.84
CA LEU A 90 3.05 -4.59 -9.79
C LEU A 90 3.54 -5.98 -10.23
N ALA A 91 4.84 -6.15 -10.41
CA ALA A 91 5.43 -7.46 -10.68
C ALA A 91 5.28 -8.42 -9.50
N GLU A 92 5.38 -7.92 -8.26
CA GLU A 92 5.11 -8.67 -7.04
C GLU A 92 3.64 -9.13 -6.99
N ALA A 93 2.69 -8.21 -7.19
CA ALA A 93 1.26 -8.53 -7.21
C ALA A 93 0.94 -9.62 -8.26
N LYS A 94 1.55 -9.52 -9.44
CA LYS A 94 1.41 -10.55 -10.50
C LYS A 94 1.95 -11.92 -10.04
N ARG A 95 3.09 -11.96 -9.33
CA ARG A 95 3.63 -13.23 -8.78
C ARG A 95 2.67 -13.86 -7.77
N HIS A 96 2.00 -13.05 -6.96
CA HIS A 96 0.99 -13.50 -6.01
C HIS A 96 -0.37 -13.78 -6.64
N ARG A 97 -0.52 -13.56 -7.97
CA ARG A 97 -1.78 -13.77 -8.73
C ARG A 97 -2.95 -13.00 -8.11
N VAL A 98 -2.70 -11.76 -7.71
CA VAL A 98 -3.74 -10.89 -7.14
C VAL A 98 -4.59 -10.32 -8.28
N ASP A 99 -5.91 -10.39 -8.14
CA ASP A 99 -6.87 -9.97 -9.16
C ASP A 99 -7.04 -8.45 -9.24
N CYS A 100 -6.98 -7.78 -8.09
CA CYS A 100 -7.14 -6.34 -7.97
C CYS A 100 -6.10 -5.73 -7.05
N ILE A 101 -5.57 -4.58 -7.44
CA ILE A 101 -4.65 -3.78 -6.63
C ILE A 101 -5.33 -2.45 -6.35
N CYS A 102 -5.42 -2.06 -5.08
CA CYS A 102 -5.92 -0.75 -4.68
C CYS A 102 -4.80 0.12 -4.10
N LEU A 103 -5.09 1.40 -4.01
CA LEU A 103 -4.33 2.40 -3.26
C LEU A 103 -5.22 3.60 -2.91
N PHE A 104 -4.76 4.38 -1.94
CA PHE A 104 -5.36 5.66 -1.56
C PHE A 104 -4.28 6.74 -1.70
N THR A 105 -4.60 7.85 -2.39
CA THR A 105 -3.58 8.81 -2.79
C THR A 105 -4.10 10.24 -2.91
N ARG A 106 -3.20 11.21 -2.73
CA ARG A 106 -3.38 12.63 -3.10
C ARG A 106 -2.74 12.99 -4.44
N ALA A 107 -2.11 12.02 -5.12
CA ALA A 107 -1.47 12.20 -6.42
C ALA A 107 -2.09 11.28 -7.49
N PRO A 108 -3.41 11.38 -7.78
CA PRO A 108 -4.12 10.45 -8.66
C PRO A 108 -3.57 10.46 -10.09
N GLU A 109 -3.03 11.59 -10.57
CA GLU A 109 -2.47 11.70 -11.92
C GLU A 109 -1.28 10.76 -12.11
N PHE A 110 -0.39 10.66 -11.12
CA PHE A 110 0.75 9.75 -11.17
C PHE A 110 0.29 8.29 -11.30
N PHE A 111 -0.71 7.89 -10.52
CA PHE A 111 -1.20 6.51 -10.52
C PHE A 111 -2.08 6.20 -11.74
N SER A 112 -2.79 7.18 -12.29
CA SER A 112 -3.50 7.01 -13.56
C SER A 112 -2.53 6.65 -14.69
N GLN A 113 -1.36 7.27 -14.75
CA GLN A 113 -0.30 6.92 -15.70
C GLN A 113 0.26 5.51 -15.50
N GLN A 114 0.07 4.92 -14.30
CA GLN A 114 0.43 3.54 -13.99
C GLN A 114 -0.73 2.55 -14.23
N GLY A 115 -1.83 3.01 -14.84
CA GLY A 115 -2.98 2.18 -15.21
C GLY A 115 -3.99 1.95 -14.09
N PHE A 116 -4.01 2.82 -13.07
CA PHE A 116 -5.05 2.83 -12.05
C PHE A 116 -6.22 3.74 -12.48
N ALA A 117 -7.43 3.32 -12.14
CA ALA A 117 -8.66 4.09 -12.30
C ALA A 117 -9.23 4.49 -10.94
N ILE A 118 -9.94 5.60 -10.88
CA ILE A 118 -10.64 6.04 -9.68
C ILE A 118 -11.74 5.02 -9.34
N ALA A 119 -11.86 4.68 -8.06
CA ALA A 119 -12.87 3.79 -7.51
C ALA A 119 -13.59 4.47 -6.34
N ARG A 120 -14.74 3.93 -5.96
CA ARG A 120 -15.40 4.36 -4.74
C ARG A 120 -14.74 3.68 -3.54
N ARG A 121 -14.67 4.39 -2.41
CA ARG A 121 -14.10 3.84 -1.17
C ARG A 121 -14.87 2.61 -0.68
N GLU A 122 -16.20 2.68 -0.82
CA GLU A 122 -17.13 1.65 -0.37
C GLU A 122 -16.90 0.31 -1.10
N ASP A 123 -16.27 0.35 -2.27
CA ASP A 123 -15.92 -0.85 -3.03
C ASP A 123 -14.66 -1.56 -2.48
N LEU A 124 -14.02 -1.00 -1.43
CA LEU A 124 -12.78 -1.48 -0.81
C LEU A 124 -12.90 -1.72 0.70
N PRO A 125 -13.85 -2.57 1.14
CA PRO A 125 -14.12 -2.79 2.56
C PRO A 125 -12.92 -3.31 3.34
N ASP A 126 -12.09 -4.19 2.78
CA ASP A 126 -10.88 -4.71 3.43
C ASP A 126 -9.98 -3.58 3.95
N LYS A 127 -9.74 -2.55 3.11
CA LYS A 127 -8.96 -1.37 3.47
C LYS A 127 -9.65 -0.53 4.53
N ILE A 128 -10.96 -0.29 4.37
CA ILE A 128 -11.73 0.55 5.29
C ILE A 128 -11.74 -0.06 6.68
N TYR A 129 -12.03 -1.34 6.81
CA TYR A 129 -12.08 -2.02 8.10
C TYR A 129 -10.71 -2.17 8.77
N LYS A 130 -9.65 -2.35 8.00
CA LYS A 130 -8.32 -2.57 8.57
C LYS A 130 -7.66 -1.28 9.04
N ASP A 131 -7.66 -0.24 8.21
CA ASP A 131 -6.83 0.94 8.44
C ASP A 131 -7.64 2.23 8.58
N CYS A 132 -8.72 2.40 7.76
CA CYS A 132 -9.39 3.69 7.69
C CYS A 132 -10.16 4.04 8.97
N HIS A 133 -10.83 3.08 9.60
CA HIS A 133 -11.65 3.35 10.79
C HIS A 133 -10.83 3.80 12.00
N VAL A 134 -9.54 3.47 12.06
CA VAL A 134 -8.61 3.94 13.11
C VAL A 134 -7.79 5.15 12.66
N CYS A 135 -7.96 5.60 11.42
CA CYS A 135 -7.23 6.72 10.86
C CYS A 135 -7.75 8.05 11.45
N PRO A 136 -6.88 8.93 12.00
CA PRO A 136 -7.30 10.24 12.52
C PRO A 136 -8.01 11.11 11.49
N ARG A 137 -7.80 10.86 10.19
CA ARG A 137 -8.42 11.60 9.08
C ARG A 137 -9.65 10.93 8.48
N PHE A 138 -10.20 9.88 9.11
CA PHE A 138 -11.31 9.11 8.56
C PHE A 138 -12.48 9.97 8.07
N HIS A 139 -12.90 10.96 8.89
CA HIS A 139 -14.02 11.86 8.57
C HIS A 139 -13.67 13.00 7.60
N ASN A 140 -12.39 13.30 7.43
CA ASN A 140 -11.89 14.39 6.59
C ASN A 140 -10.79 13.89 5.63
N CYS A 141 -10.94 12.66 5.14
CA CYS A 141 -9.95 12.08 4.25
C CYS A 141 -10.08 12.68 2.85
N ASP A 142 -8.99 13.22 2.36
CA ASP A 142 -8.82 13.86 1.07
C ASP A 142 -8.12 12.96 0.03
N GLU A 143 -7.86 11.70 0.39
CA GLU A 143 -7.27 10.73 -0.53
C GLU A 143 -8.31 10.19 -1.50
N VAL A 144 -7.90 10.01 -2.76
CA VAL A 144 -8.67 9.36 -3.82
C VAL A 144 -8.38 7.86 -3.79
N ALA A 145 -9.44 7.05 -3.72
CA ALA A 145 -9.31 5.61 -3.87
C ALA A 145 -9.12 5.27 -5.35
N MET A 146 -8.13 4.45 -5.65
CA MET A 146 -7.86 4.01 -7.02
C MET A 146 -7.60 2.51 -7.06
N VAL A 147 -7.94 1.89 -8.19
CA VAL A 147 -7.79 0.44 -8.41
C VAL A 147 -7.21 0.13 -9.77
N ARG A 148 -6.51 -1.00 -9.85
CA ARG A 148 -6.05 -1.61 -11.08
C ARG A 148 -6.36 -3.11 -11.05
N GLY A 149 -7.09 -3.59 -12.05
CA GLY A 149 -7.59 -4.96 -12.11
C GLY A 149 -9.09 -5.03 -11.88
N LYS A 150 -9.60 -6.22 -11.60
CA LYS A 150 -11.03 -6.46 -11.43
C LYS A 150 -11.39 -6.30 -9.96
N LEU A 151 -12.21 -5.29 -9.66
CA LEU A 151 -12.79 -5.14 -8.31
C LEU A 151 -13.53 -6.42 -7.90
N PRO A 152 -13.33 -6.88 -6.67
CA PRO A 152 -14.11 -7.97 -6.14
C PRO A 152 -15.61 -7.59 -6.14
N THR A 153 -16.44 -8.49 -6.66
CA THR A 153 -17.88 -8.25 -6.84
C THR A 153 -18.70 -8.37 -5.55
N PHE A 154 -18.06 -8.50 -4.41
CA PHE A 154 -18.72 -8.59 -3.11
C PHE A 154 -17.81 -8.11 -2.01
N ALA A 155 -18.42 -7.43 -1.08
CA ALA A 155 -18.22 -7.73 0.31
C ALA A 155 -19.45 -8.52 0.79
N ILE A 156 -19.46 -9.80 0.66
CA ILE A 156 -20.28 -10.57 1.59
C ILE A 156 -19.42 -10.63 2.85
N LEU A 157 -19.60 -9.66 3.72
CA LEU A 157 -19.29 -9.87 5.12
C LEU A 157 -20.10 -11.10 5.52
N PRO A 158 -19.47 -12.23 5.91
CA PRO A 158 -20.23 -13.26 6.56
C PRO A 158 -20.91 -12.57 7.74
N GLU A 159 -22.24 -12.59 7.79
CA GLU A 159 -22.96 -12.04 8.94
C GLU A 159 -22.34 -12.64 10.20
N PRO A 160 -21.88 -11.83 11.16
CA PRO A 160 -21.21 -12.35 12.37
C PRO A 160 -22.07 -13.37 13.13
N ALA A 161 -23.39 -13.35 12.92
CA ALA A 161 -24.33 -14.30 13.49
C ALA A 161 -24.21 -15.74 12.94
N ASN A 162 -23.75 -15.94 11.72
CA ASN A 162 -23.81 -17.26 11.09
C ASN A 162 -22.70 -18.22 11.50
N TRP A 163 -21.58 -17.75 12.03
CA TRP A 163 -20.56 -18.69 12.49
C TRP A 163 -20.59 -18.93 14.01
N LEU A 164 -21.24 -18.09 14.79
CA LEU A 164 -21.55 -18.39 16.19
C LEU A 164 -22.56 -19.55 16.31
N VAL A 165 -23.47 -19.69 15.34
CA VAL A 165 -24.43 -20.80 15.30
C VAL A 165 -23.76 -22.12 14.93
N LYS A 166 -22.69 -22.11 14.13
CA LYS A 166 -21.96 -23.33 13.75
C LYS A 166 -21.03 -23.87 14.84
N LEU A 167 -20.71 -23.06 15.85
CA LEU A 167 -19.92 -23.50 17.01
C LEU A 167 -20.77 -24.10 18.13
N GLN A 168 -22.11 -24.07 18.03
CA GLN A 168 -23.05 -24.62 19.01
C GLN A 168 -23.73 -25.92 18.56
N ALA A 169 -23.38 -26.40 17.37
CA ALA A 169 -23.83 -27.69 16.83
C ALA A 169 -22.64 -28.68 16.80
#